data_bfe0b577ea034f91bcc3d640e68d0ed8
#
_entry.id   bfe0b577ea034f91bcc3d640e68d0ed8
#
_cell.length_a   1.000
_cell.length_b   1.000
_cell.length_c   1.000
_cell.angle_alpha   90.00
_cell.angle_beta   90.00
_cell.angle_gamma   90.00
#
_symmetry.space_group_name_H-M   'P 1'
#
loop_
_entity.id
_entity.type
_entity.pdbx_description
1 polymer ?
#
loop_
_entity_poly.entity_id
_entity_poly.type
_entity_poly.pdbx_seq_one_letter_code
_entity_poly.pdbx_strand_id
1 'polypeptide(L)'
;MKILFFSSFAHLVLQKNQERTSGGAELQVALLARELAGLGHDIVIAGGDVGQADRRILDGVLTRNAGKFHTGNLLEMLSAIPRVVQVLREERPEWVVVMGWTAWLFILWALRPFLGFKLDFTCSLDSEINGEYRREHPVFGRLFEFAVRHCDARHSITSDQEKVFRNRGMTATFYRYLLMPRSTPRSAGKSVDLLWVSRCQQLKRPHLFLDLAEAVPSARCQMICPCEDLALWESVKKRALTISNLEFIERVPYHQIQEYYDAAQIFVNTSTYEGFPNSFIQAGLAGTALLSLRVDPDGMIGLFHSGILAGDDMKELIKGAETMLSRPELLDEAQQGNARMVDEWLDNERNTHIFLEGLT
;
A
#
# COMPACT_ATOMS: atom_id res chain seq x y z
N MET A 1 -1.75 -4.20 25.41
CA MET A 1 -2.88 -4.83 24.67
C MET A 1 -2.36 -5.98 23.83
N LYS A 2 -3.20 -6.98 23.59
CA LYS A 2 -2.93 -8.02 22.60
C LYS A 2 -3.71 -7.74 21.32
N ILE A 3 -2.98 -7.49 20.22
CA ILE A 3 -3.56 -7.11 18.92
C ILE A 3 -3.20 -8.16 17.88
N LEU A 4 -4.21 -8.68 17.17
CA LEU A 4 -4.04 -9.61 16.08
C LEU A 4 -4.38 -8.93 14.75
N PHE A 5 -3.39 -8.80 13.88
CA PHE A 5 -3.58 -8.40 12.49
C PHE A 5 -3.98 -9.60 11.64
N PHE A 6 -5.15 -9.53 11.03
CA PHE A 6 -5.61 -10.55 10.09
C PHE A 6 -5.25 -10.12 8.66
N SER A 7 -4.15 -10.66 8.13
CA SER A 7 -3.61 -10.24 6.83
C SER A 7 -2.97 -11.40 6.09
N SER A 8 -3.34 -11.59 4.83
CA SER A 8 -2.92 -12.75 4.03
C SER A 8 -1.41 -12.89 3.92
N PHE A 9 -0.67 -11.80 3.70
CA PHE A 9 0.75 -11.83 3.32
C PHE A 9 1.64 -10.89 4.12
N ALA A 10 1.14 -10.16 5.13
CA ALA A 10 1.97 -9.24 5.92
C ALA A 10 3.13 -9.96 6.63
N HIS A 11 2.96 -11.22 7.03
CA HIS A 11 4.02 -12.03 7.64
C HIS A 11 5.21 -12.26 6.69
N LEU A 12 5.00 -12.21 5.35
CA LEU A 12 6.07 -12.34 4.37
C LEU A 12 6.95 -11.08 4.32
N VAL A 13 6.40 -9.92 4.65
CA VAL A 13 7.17 -8.66 4.70
C VAL A 13 8.23 -8.72 5.81
N LEU A 14 7.91 -9.35 6.93
CA LEU A 14 8.85 -9.55 8.05
C LEU A 14 9.94 -10.60 7.75
N GLN A 15 9.77 -11.40 6.69
CA GLN A 15 10.78 -12.37 6.26
C GLN A 15 11.74 -11.71 5.27
N LYS A 16 13.04 -11.68 5.59
CA LYS A 16 14.07 -11.01 4.75
C LYS A 16 14.28 -11.65 3.36
N ASN A 17 13.84 -12.90 3.15
CA ASN A 17 13.92 -13.61 1.87
C ASN A 17 12.53 -13.76 1.29
N GLN A 18 12.16 -12.85 0.38
CA GLN A 18 10.84 -12.87 -0.26
C GLN A 18 10.95 -13.29 -1.73
N GLU A 19 10.40 -14.44 -2.04
CA GLU A 19 10.12 -14.85 -3.42
C GLU A 19 8.76 -14.33 -3.93
N ARG A 20 7.88 -13.87 -3.04
CA ARG A 20 6.54 -13.38 -3.36
C ARG A 20 6.43 -11.88 -3.15
N THR A 21 5.66 -11.23 -4.01
CA THR A 21 5.29 -9.81 -3.85
C THR A 21 4.21 -9.68 -2.79
N SER A 22 4.41 -8.79 -1.83
CA SER A 22 3.38 -8.31 -0.92
C SER A 22 2.80 -6.98 -1.44
N GLY A 23 1.55 -6.69 -1.11
CA GLY A 23 0.92 -5.42 -1.46
C GLY A 23 1.28 -4.30 -0.49
N GLY A 24 0.82 -3.09 -0.83
CA GLY A 24 1.06 -1.92 0.03
C GLY A 24 0.39 -2.00 1.40
N ALA A 25 -0.80 -2.60 1.48
CA ALA A 25 -1.50 -2.80 2.75
C ALA A 25 -0.76 -3.80 3.66
N GLU A 26 -0.26 -4.91 3.10
CA GLU A 26 0.53 -5.89 3.83
C GLU A 26 1.84 -5.31 4.38
N LEU A 27 2.47 -4.42 3.61
CA LEU A 27 3.63 -3.67 4.08
C LEU A 27 3.27 -2.84 5.31
N GLN A 28 2.20 -2.05 5.23
CA GLN A 28 1.79 -1.18 6.32
C GLN A 28 1.36 -1.96 7.56
N VAL A 29 0.68 -3.09 7.41
CA VAL A 29 0.39 -4.01 8.52
C VAL A 29 1.67 -4.50 9.18
N ALA A 30 2.69 -4.90 8.41
CA ALA A 30 3.95 -5.39 8.96
C ALA A 30 4.74 -4.28 9.68
N LEU A 31 4.76 -3.06 9.14
CA LEU A 31 5.39 -1.90 9.78
C LEU A 31 4.70 -1.54 11.09
N LEU A 32 3.37 -1.41 11.06
CA LEU A 32 2.59 -1.09 12.25
C LEU A 32 2.72 -2.17 13.33
N ALA A 33 2.68 -3.45 12.94
CA ALA A 33 2.87 -4.58 13.85
C ALA A 33 4.24 -4.51 14.56
N ARG A 34 5.30 -4.17 13.82
CA ARG A 34 6.65 -4.04 14.38
C ARG A 34 6.77 -2.84 15.33
N GLU A 35 6.25 -1.67 14.95
CA GLU A 35 6.26 -0.48 15.82
C GLU A 35 5.49 -0.74 17.13
N LEU A 36 4.31 -1.35 17.04
CA LEU A 36 3.50 -1.73 18.21
C LEU A 36 4.19 -2.76 19.11
N ALA A 37 4.88 -3.75 18.53
CA ALA A 37 5.70 -4.71 19.30
C ALA A 37 6.86 -3.99 20.00
N GLY A 38 7.49 -3.00 19.35
CA GLY A 38 8.53 -2.15 19.94
C GLY A 38 8.03 -1.32 21.13
N LEU A 39 6.76 -0.91 21.13
CA LEU A 39 6.08 -0.24 22.23
C LEU A 39 5.64 -1.21 23.37
N GLY A 40 5.95 -2.50 23.28
CA GLY A 40 5.65 -3.50 24.31
C GLY A 40 4.25 -4.10 24.24
N HIS A 41 3.54 -3.96 23.12
CA HIS A 41 2.28 -4.65 22.88
C HIS A 41 2.51 -6.10 22.42
N ASP A 42 1.59 -7.00 22.76
CA ASP A 42 1.62 -8.41 22.32
C ASP A 42 0.97 -8.50 20.92
N ILE A 43 1.80 -8.61 19.90
CA ILE A 43 1.37 -8.50 18.50
C ILE A 43 1.43 -9.86 17.79
N VAL A 44 0.32 -10.20 17.14
CA VAL A 44 0.16 -11.39 16.34
C VAL A 44 -0.21 -11.03 14.90
N ILE A 45 0.43 -11.64 13.89
CA ILE A 45 -0.06 -11.62 12.51
C ILE A 45 -0.61 -13.01 12.18
N ALA A 46 -1.91 -13.11 11.96
CA ALA A 46 -2.57 -14.28 11.41
C ALA A 46 -2.46 -14.23 9.88
N GLY A 47 -1.50 -14.97 9.33
CA GLY A 47 -1.18 -15.01 7.91
C GLY A 47 -1.81 -16.19 7.18
N GLY A 48 -2.01 -16.03 5.86
CA GLY A 48 -2.42 -17.11 4.97
C GLY A 48 -1.35 -18.20 4.85
N ASP A 49 -1.79 -19.43 4.60
CA ASP A 49 -0.87 -20.56 4.42
C ASP A 49 -0.14 -20.48 3.08
N VAL A 50 1.16 -20.33 3.14
CA VAL A 50 2.09 -20.37 2.01
C VAL A 50 3.19 -21.44 2.21
N GLY A 51 2.96 -22.39 3.10
CA GLY A 51 3.91 -23.45 3.46
C GLY A 51 4.83 -23.08 4.63
N GLN A 52 4.58 -21.97 5.34
CA GLN A 52 5.36 -21.57 6.51
C GLN A 52 4.98 -22.38 7.76
N ALA A 53 5.90 -22.42 8.74
CA ALA A 53 5.61 -22.98 10.06
C ALA A 53 4.47 -22.23 10.74
N ASP A 54 3.68 -22.93 11.59
CA ASP A 54 2.52 -22.38 12.27
C ASP A 54 2.88 -21.17 13.16
N ARG A 55 3.96 -21.29 13.94
CA ARG A 55 4.37 -20.25 14.90
C ARG A 55 5.81 -19.82 14.65
N ARG A 56 6.02 -18.53 14.43
CA ARG A 56 7.36 -17.92 14.33
C ARG A 56 7.32 -16.54 14.93
N ILE A 57 8.41 -16.13 15.58
CA ILE A 57 8.62 -14.75 16.01
C ILE A 57 9.58 -14.11 15.02
N LEU A 58 9.15 -12.99 14.43
CA LEU A 58 9.90 -12.19 13.45
C LEU A 58 9.86 -10.73 13.90
N ASP A 59 11.02 -10.14 14.15
CA ASP A 59 11.14 -8.75 14.62
C ASP A 59 10.21 -8.41 15.82
N GLY A 60 10.10 -9.34 16.79
CA GLY A 60 9.23 -9.17 17.97
C GLY A 60 7.74 -9.49 17.73
N VAL A 61 7.33 -9.76 16.50
CA VAL A 61 5.95 -10.07 16.12
C VAL A 61 5.74 -11.59 16.01
N LEU A 62 4.74 -12.13 16.70
CA LEU A 62 4.33 -13.52 16.53
C LEU A 62 3.55 -13.69 15.23
N THR A 63 4.00 -14.57 14.34
CA THR A 63 3.26 -14.94 13.14
C THR A 63 2.62 -16.32 13.30
N ARG A 64 1.36 -16.43 12.88
CA ARG A 64 0.56 -17.67 12.91
C ARG A 64 0.08 -18.03 11.51
N ASN A 65 0.14 -19.30 11.16
CA ASN A 65 -0.52 -19.82 9.97
C ASN A 65 -2.02 -20.02 10.27
N ALA A 66 -2.88 -19.23 9.63
CA ALA A 66 -4.32 -19.28 9.81
C ALA A 66 -5.07 -20.03 8.67
N GLY A 67 -4.34 -20.76 7.83
CA GLY A 67 -4.91 -21.58 6.76
C GLY A 67 -5.04 -20.86 5.41
N LYS A 68 -5.61 -21.53 4.42
CA LYS A 68 -5.73 -21.02 3.04
C LYS A 68 -6.92 -20.07 2.87
N PHE A 69 -6.97 -19.02 3.66
CA PHE A 69 -8.08 -18.05 3.61
C PHE A 69 -7.93 -16.97 2.51
N HIS A 70 -6.78 -16.91 1.86
CA HIS A 70 -6.40 -15.90 0.85
C HIS A 70 -6.73 -16.32 -0.59
N THR A 71 -7.31 -17.51 -0.78
CA THR A 71 -7.67 -18.00 -2.11
C THR A 71 -9.00 -17.38 -2.57
N GLY A 72 -9.16 -17.13 -3.87
CA GLY A 72 -10.43 -16.66 -4.44
C GLY A 72 -11.54 -17.72 -4.44
N ASN A 73 -11.28 -18.93 -3.92
CA ASN A 73 -12.21 -20.05 -3.88
C ASN A 73 -13.00 -20.02 -2.56
N LEU A 74 -14.32 -19.85 -2.65
CA LEU A 74 -15.21 -19.80 -1.49
C LEU A 74 -15.13 -21.07 -0.61
N LEU A 75 -15.00 -22.26 -1.21
CA LEU A 75 -14.92 -23.53 -0.45
C LEU A 75 -13.61 -23.61 0.35
N GLU A 76 -12.50 -23.20 -0.21
CA GLU A 76 -11.22 -23.14 0.50
C GLU A 76 -11.28 -22.09 1.62
N MET A 77 -11.86 -20.92 1.37
CA MET A 77 -12.06 -19.90 2.37
C MET A 77 -12.91 -20.43 3.54
N LEU A 78 -14.03 -21.10 3.27
CA LEU A 78 -14.88 -21.68 4.31
C LEU A 78 -14.17 -22.81 5.07
N SER A 79 -13.34 -23.62 4.39
CA SER A 79 -12.55 -24.68 5.02
C SER A 79 -11.47 -24.14 5.98
N ALA A 80 -11.06 -22.88 5.83
CA ALA A 80 -10.13 -22.24 6.73
C ALA A 80 -10.77 -21.74 8.05
N ILE A 81 -12.11 -21.66 8.15
CA ILE A 81 -12.81 -21.16 9.36
C ILE A 81 -12.39 -21.89 10.63
N PRO A 82 -12.35 -23.25 10.70
CA PRO A 82 -11.93 -23.94 11.92
C PRO A 82 -10.53 -23.55 12.37
N ARG A 83 -9.62 -23.38 11.41
CA ARG A 83 -8.24 -22.99 11.69
C ARG A 83 -8.13 -21.53 12.20
N VAL A 84 -8.84 -20.60 11.57
CA VAL A 84 -8.93 -19.21 12.04
C VAL A 84 -9.51 -19.14 13.46
N VAL A 85 -10.60 -19.88 13.72
CA VAL A 85 -11.20 -19.97 15.06
C VAL A 85 -10.22 -20.55 16.08
N GLN A 86 -9.46 -21.58 15.70
CA GLN A 86 -8.42 -22.15 16.57
C GLN A 86 -7.37 -21.08 16.92
N VAL A 87 -6.82 -20.35 15.93
CA VAL A 87 -5.83 -19.29 16.16
C VAL A 87 -6.38 -18.22 17.09
N LEU A 88 -7.61 -17.75 16.85
CA LEU A 88 -8.26 -16.73 17.69
C LEU A 88 -8.49 -17.22 19.13
N ARG A 89 -8.86 -18.50 19.33
CA ARG A 89 -9.03 -19.09 20.67
C ARG A 89 -7.71 -19.27 21.42
N GLU A 90 -6.65 -19.65 20.71
CA GLU A 90 -5.32 -19.83 21.32
C GLU A 90 -4.69 -18.49 21.67
N GLU A 91 -4.77 -17.51 20.77
CA GLU A 91 -4.11 -16.22 21.00
C GLU A 91 -4.95 -15.26 21.86
N ARG A 92 -6.28 -15.39 21.89
CA ARG A 92 -7.20 -14.54 22.68
C ARG A 92 -6.89 -13.05 22.55
N PRO A 93 -6.91 -12.48 21.31
CA PRO A 93 -6.61 -11.08 21.12
C PRO A 93 -7.70 -10.20 21.76
N GLU A 94 -7.32 -9.03 22.26
CA GLU A 94 -8.27 -7.98 22.64
C GLU A 94 -8.85 -7.32 21.38
N TRP A 95 -7.99 -7.13 20.36
CA TRP A 95 -8.35 -6.54 19.09
C TRP A 95 -7.95 -7.43 17.91
N VAL A 96 -8.84 -7.52 16.93
CA VAL A 96 -8.53 -8.04 15.59
C VAL A 96 -8.60 -6.88 14.61
N VAL A 97 -7.51 -6.63 13.90
CA VAL A 97 -7.36 -5.53 12.94
C VAL A 97 -7.33 -6.08 11.53
N VAL A 98 -8.15 -5.52 10.66
CA VAL A 98 -8.25 -5.87 9.24
C VAL A 98 -7.98 -4.62 8.41
N MET A 99 -6.96 -4.65 7.54
CA MET A 99 -6.66 -3.55 6.62
C MET A 99 -7.04 -3.94 5.20
N GLY A 100 -7.87 -3.08 4.57
CA GLY A 100 -8.31 -3.27 3.21
C GLY A 100 -9.46 -4.27 3.06
N TRP A 101 -9.86 -4.44 1.81
CA TRP A 101 -10.99 -5.31 1.49
C TRP A 101 -10.68 -6.80 1.73
N THR A 102 -11.58 -7.47 2.43
CA THR A 102 -11.61 -8.93 2.53
C THR A 102 -13.02 -9.42 2.90
N ALA A 103 -13.44 -10.54 2.33
CA ALA A 103 -14.68 -11.22 2.73
C ALA A 103 -14.66 -11.70 4.19
N TRP A 104 -13.47 -11.83 4.77
CA TRP A 104 -13.28 -12.24 6.16
C TRP A 104 -13.75 -11.20 7.17
N LEU A 105 -13.84 -9.94 6.80
CA LEU A 105 -14.30 -8.90 7.72
C LEU A 105 -15.69 -9.23 8.28
N PHE A 106 -16.63 -9.70 7.43
CA PHE A 106 -17.96 -10.11 7.86
C PHE A 106 -17.92 -11.38 8.71
N ILE A 107 -17.08 -12.36 8.37
CA ILE A 107 -16.92 -13.60 9.15
C ILE A 107 -16.35 -13.29 10.54
N LEU A 108 -15.32 -12.47 10.63
CA LEU A 108 -14.74 -12.02 11.89
C LEU A 108 -15.75 -11.23 12.73
N TRP A 109 -16.54 -10.36 12.09
CA TRP A 109 -17.63 -9.67 12.77
C TRP A 109 -18.64 -10.64 13.38
N ALA A 110 -19.02 -11.70 12.66
CA ALA A 110 -19.96 -12.71 13.15
C ALA A 110 -19.36 -13.61 14.27
N LEU A 111 -18.05 -13.84 14.26
CA LEU A 111 -17.34 -14.65 15.25
C LEU A 111 -17.04 -13.89 16.56
N ARG A 112 -16.92 -12.56 16.51
CA ARG A 112 -16.45 -11.76 17.66
C ARG A 112 -17.24 -11.93 18.95
N PRO A 113 -18.61 -12.05 18.97
CA PRO A 113 -19.35 -12.21 20.22
C PRO A 113 -19.11 -13.57 20.89
N PHE A 114 -18.64 -14.58 20.14
CA PHE A 114 -18.33 -15.92 20.64
C PHE A 114 -16.88 -16.06 21.10
N LEU A 115 -15.99 -15.19 20.60
CA LEU A 115 -14.55 -15.27 20.84
C LEU A 115 -14.03 -14.10 21.71
N GLY A 116 -14.84 -13.06 21.94
CA GLY A 116 -14.60 -12.02 22.95
C GLY A 116 -13.54 -10.97 22.52
N PHE A 117 -13.36 -10.72 21.23
CA PHE A 117 -12.49 -9.67 20.72
C PHE A 117 -13.27 -8.47 20.17
N LYS A 118 -12.64 -7.31 20.11
CA LYS A 118 -13.12 -6.14 19.35
C LYS A 118 -12.54 -6.17 17.93
N LEU A 119 -13.27 -5.63 16.95
CA LEU A 119 -12.90 -5.64 15.54
C LEU A 119 -12.63 -4.22 15.04
N ASP A 120 -11.45 -4.01 14.48
CA ASP A 120 -11.09 -2.80 13.74
C ASP A 120 -11.07 -3.03 12.23
N PHE A 121 -11.50 -2.02 11.49
CA PHE A 121 -11.35 -1.94 10.04
C PHE A 121 -10.54 -0.70 9.66
N THR A 122 -9.39 -0.91 9.03
CA THR A 122 -8.57 0.16 8.44
C THR A 122 -8.80 0.22 6.94
N CYS A 123 -9.31 1.36 6.46
CA CYS A 123 -9.54 1.59 5.03
C CYS A 123 -8.22 1.75 4.28
N SER A 124 -8.06 1.04 3.18
CA SER A 124 -6.88 1.14 2.31
C SER A 124 -7.15 1.82 0.98
N LEU A 125 -8.39 1.73 0.47
CA LEU A 125 -8.83 2.33 -0.78
C LEU A 125 -10.20 3.01 -0.61
N ASP A 126 -10.41 4.13 -1.27
CA ASP A 126 -11.67 4.88 -1.21
C ASP A 126 -12.87 4.07 -1.68
N SER A 127 -12.67 3.17 -2.66
CA SER A 127 -13.71 2.26 -3.18
C SER A 127 -14.32 1.35 -2.12
N GLU A 128 -13.59 1.05 -1.05
CA GLU A 128 -14.05 0.22 0.08
C GLU A 128 -15.15 0.90 0.88
N ILE A 129 -15.17 2.23 0.91
CA ILE A 129 -16.05 3.01 1.79
C ILE A 129 -16.98 3.98 1.04
N ASN A 130 -16.75 4.30 -0.25
CA ASN A 130 -17.58 5.23 -1.02
C ASN A 130 -18.82 4.57 -1.66
N GLY A 131 -18.99 3.25 -1.51
CA GLY A 131 -20.09 2.46 -2.05
C GLY A 131 -19.81 1.90 -3.46
N GLU A 132 -18.65 2.14 -4.03
CA GLU A 132 -18.24 1.61 -5.34
C GLU A 132 -18.12 0.08 -5.28
N TYR A 133 -17.43 -0.45 -4.29
CA TYR A 133 -17.31 -1.90 -4.07
C TYR A 133 -18.68 -2.59 -3.95
N ARG A 134 -19.64 -1.96 -3.29
CA ARG A 134 -21.01 -2.49 -3.19
C ARG A 134 -21.73 -2.52 -4.55
N ARG A 135 -21.44 -1.56 -5.44
CA ARG A 135 -22.04 -1.54 -6.80
C ARG A 135 -21.45 -2.65 -7.67
N GLU A 136 -20.15 -2.87 -7.58
CA GLU A 136 -19.44 -3.91 -8.34
C GLU A 136 -19.75 -5.32 -7.82
N HIS A 137 -19.94 -5.47 -6.51
CA HIS A 137 -20.18 -6.75 -5.83
C HIS A 137 -21.46 -6.70 -4.96
N PRO A 138 -22.66 -6.79 -5.56
CA PRO A 138 -23.91 -6.48 -4.85
C PRO A 138 -24.19 -7.31 -3.60
N VAL A 139 -23.78 -8.57 -3.54
CA VAL A 139 -23.98 -9.45 -2.37
C VAL A 139 -22.84 -9.26 -1.37
N PHE A 140 -21.62 -9.56 -1.77
CA PHE A 140 -20.45 -9.47 -0.88
C PHE A 140 -20.16 -8.04 -0.42
N GLY A 141 -20.36 -7.06 -1.30
CA GLY A 141 -20.20 -5.66 -0.94
C GLY A 141 -21.20 -5.16 0.10
N ARG A 142 -22.43 -5.70 0.12
CA ARG A 142 -23.42 -5.39 1.20
C ARG A 142 -22.98 -5.99 2.54
N LEU A 143 -22.49 -7.24 2.54
CA LEU A 143 -22.00 -7.89 3.75
C LEU A 143 -20.74 -7.18 4.29
N PHE A 144 -19.84 -6.79 3.40
CA PHE A 144 -18.64 -6.02 3.74
C PHE A 144 -19.02 -4.65 4.33
N GLU A 145 -19.86 -3.86 3.65
CA GLU A 145 -20.32 -2.56 4.12
C GLU A 145 -21.03 -2.66 5.47
N PHE A 146 -21.84 -3.71 5.65
CA PHE A 146 -22.49 -3.99 6.93
C PHE A 146 -21.44 -4.24 8.03
N ALA A 147 -20.43 -5.06 7.76
CA ALA A 147 -19.36 -5.32 8.73
C ALA A 147 -18.56 -4.05 9.05
N VAL A 148 -18.19 -3.25 8.05
CA VAL A 148 -17.51 -1.95 8.23
C VAL A 148 -18.34 -1.03 9.16
N ARG A 149 -19.66 -0.94 8.96
CA ARG A 149 -20.54 -0.12 9.82
C ARG A 149 -20.59 -0.60 11.27
N HIS A 150 -20.39 -1.90 11.49
CA HIS A 150 -20.55 -2.52 12.81
C HIS A 150 -19.23 -2.96 13.44
N CYS A 151 -18.07 -2.55 12.88
CA CYS A 151 -16.80 -2.65 13.57
C CYS A 151 -16.78 -1.78 14.83
N ASP A 152 -16.02 -2.19 15.84
CA ASP A 152 -15.87 -1.46 17.10
C ASP A 152 -15.00 -0.21 16.91
N ALA A 153 -14.00 -0.28 16.04
CA ALA A 153 -13.19 0.86 15.60
C ALA A 153 -13.04 0.90 14.06
N ARG A 154 -12.71 2.06 13.54
CA ARG A 154 -12.38 2.28 12.12
C ARG A 154 -11.24 3.26 12.00
N HIS A 155 -10.34 2.97 11.05
CA HIS A 155 -9.25 3.86 10.71
C HIS A 155 -9.27 4.25 9.24
N SER A 156 -8.81 5.46 8.97
CA SER A 156 -8.52 5.96 7.63
C SER A 156 -7.05 6.36 7.52
N ILE A 157 -6.49 6.28 6.31
CA ILE A 157 -5.09 6.63 6.04
C ILE A 157 -4.94 7.96 5.30
N THR A 158 -6.07 8.55 4.89
CA THR A 158 -6.16 9.89 4.31
C THR A 158 -7.28 10.67 4.98
N SER A 159 -7.15 12.00 5.01
CA SER A 159 -8.21 12.87 5.54
C SER A 159 -9.46 12.84 4.65
N ASP A 160 -9.30 12.54 3.36
CA ASP A 160 -10.41 12.40 2.44
C ASP A 160 -11.23 11.14 2.76
N GLN A 161 -10.60 10.01 3.10
CA GLN A 161 -11.28 8.82 3.59
C GLN A 161 -12.04 9.09 4.90
N GLU A 162 -11.44 9.84 5.83
CA GLU A 162 -12.13 10.24 7.07
C GLU A 162 -13.41 11.05 6.75
N LYS A 163 -13.35 12.00 5.80
CA LYS A 163 -14.53 12.74 5.33
C LYS A 163 -15.59 11.83 4.72
N VAL A 164 -15.18 10.80 3.95
CA VAL A 164 -16.12 9.81 3.39
C VAL A 164 -16.81 9.02 4.50
N PHE A 165 -16.09 8.55 5.53
CA PHE A 165 -16.69 7.90 6.70
C PHE A 165 -17.71 8.82 7.37
N ARG A 166 -17.34 10.06 7.65
CA ARG A 166 -18.20 11.06 8.30
C ARG A 166 -19.47 11.34 7.50
N ASN A 167 -19.35 11.53 6.17
CA ASN A 167 -20.50 11.76 5.28
C ASN A 167 -21.46 10.56 5.21
N ARG A 168 -21.00 9.38 5.58
CA ARG A 168 -21.79 8.15 5.68
C ARG A 168 -22.27 7.83 7.10
N GLY A 169 -22.13 8.77 8.02
CA GLY A 169 -22.56 8.65 9.42
C GLY A 169 -21.72 7.66 10.24
N MET A 170 -20.45 7.49 9.90
CA MET A 170 -19.46 6.68 10.63
C MET A 170 -18.33 7.56 11.15
N THR A 171 -17.77 7.18 12.29
CA THR A 171 -16.53 7.76 12.81
C THR A 171 -15.34 6.89 12.41
N ALA A 172 -14.22 7.51 12.09
CA ALA A 172 -12.96 6.84 11.87
C ALA A 172 -11.83 7.70 12.45
N THR A 173 -10.81 7.06 13.01
CA THR A 173 -9.58 7.73 13.43
C THR A 173 -8.63 7.82 12.25
N PHE A 174 -8.19 9.03 11.92
CA PHE A 174 -7.26 9.25 10.82
C PHE A 174 -5.83 9.14 11.34
N TYR A 175 -5.03 8.25 10.74
CA TYR A 175 -3.58 8.18 10.92
C TYR A 175 -2.89 8.02 9.56
N ARG A 176 -1.62 8.40 9.49
CA ARG A 176 -0.83 8.25 8.28
C ARG A 176 -0.07 6.93 8.26
N TYR A 177 0.25 6.44 7.08
CA TYR A 177 1.13 5.30 6.89
C TYR A 177 2.50 5.50 7.54
N LEU A 178 3.17 4.39 7.83
CA LEU A 178 4.45 4.35 8.49
C LEU A 178 5.60 4.28 7.47
N LEU A 179 6.73 4.84 7.86
CA LEU A 179 7.97 4.77 7.11
C LEU A 179 8.68 3.44 7.34
N MET A 180 9.19 2.85 6.26
CA MET A 180 10.19 1.82 6.39
C MET A 180 11.54 2.46 6.76
N PRO A 181 12.23 1.97 7.80
CA PRO A 181 13.58 2.44 8.10
C PRO A 181 14.51 2.26 6.92
N ARG A 182 15.27 3.29 6.57
CA ARG A 182 16.31 3.17 5.55
C ARG A 182 17.44 2.29 6.06
N SER A 183 17.82 1.30 5.27
CA SER A 183 18.94 0.41 5.56
C SER A 183 20.27 0.96 5.03
N THR A 184 20.23 1.88 4.05
CA THR A 184 21.41 2.45 3.38
C THR A 184 21.33 3.99 3.33
N PRO A 185 22.46 4.71 3.40
CA PRO A 185 22.51 6.14 3.12
C PRO A 185 21.98 6.44 1.71
N ARG A 186 21.45 7.65 1.50
CA ARG A 186 21.01 8.12 0.19
C ARG A 186 22.18 8.05 -0.82
N SER A 187 21.97 7.47 -2.00
CA SER A 187 22.95 7.50 -3.09
C SER A 187 23.24 8.93 -3.55
N ALA A 188 24.49 9.24 -3.86
CA ALA A 188 24.93 10.60 -4.15
C ALA A 188 24.64 11.10 -5.58
N GLY A 189 23.98 10.30 -6.44
CA GLY A 189 23.75 10.70 -7.84
C GLY A 189 22.46 10.11 -8.42
N LYS A 190 21.67 10.96 -9.08
CA LYS A 190 20.47 10.54 -9.81
C LYS A 190 20.84 10.23 -11.27
N SER A 191 20.72 8.95 -11.66
CA SER A 191 21.13 8.45 -12.98
C SER A 191 19.93 8.09 -13.89
N VAL A 192 18.72 8.10 -13.36
CA VAL A 192 17.46 7.80 -14.05
C VAL A 192 16.60 9.05 -14.07
N ASP A 193 16.04 9.42 -15.20
CA ASP A 193 15.22 10.63 -15.31
C ASP A 193 13.77 10.34 -14.87
N LEU A 194 13.17 9.24 -15.37
CA LEU A 194 11.81 8.83 -15.07
C LEU A 194 11.77 7.39 -14.54
N LEU A 195 11.22 7.19 -13.36
CA LEU A 195 11.02 5.87 -12.74
C LEU A 195 9.53 5.56 -12.59
N TRP A 196 9.13 4.36 -12.98
CA TRP A 196 7.82 3.79 -12.70
C TRP A 196 7.97 2.46 -11.95
N VAL A 197 7.23 2.31 -10.84
CA VAL A 197 7.28 1.10 -10.00
C VAL A 197 5.88 0.73 -9.60
N SER A 198 5.36 -0.37 -10.12
CA SER A 198 4.10 -0.94 -9.69
C SER A 198 3.91 -2.37 -10.20
N ARG A 199 3.01 -3.14 -9.58
CA ARG A 199 2.56 -4.42 -10.11
C ARG A 199 1.81 -4.23 -11.43
N CYS A 200 1.96 -5.19 -12.35
CA CYS A 200 1.28 -5.14 -13.63
C CYS A 200 -0.21 -5.44 -13.48
N GLN A 201 -1.01 -4.40 -13.31
CA GLN A 201 -2.47 -4.44 -13.15
C GLN A 201 -3.11 -3.37 -14.01
N GLN A 202 -4.35 -3.60 -14.49
CA GLN A 202 -5.11 -2.63 -15.29
C GLN A 202 -5.26 -1.27 -14.58
N LEU A 203 -5.55 -1.29 -13.31
CA LEU A 203 -5.67 -0.12 -12.44
C LEU A 203 -4.40 0.77 -12.45
N LYS A 204 -3.21 0.18 -12.63
CA LYS A 204 -1.92 0.88 -12.61
C LYS A 204 -1.57 1.50 -13.96
N ARG A 205 -2.29 1.14 -15.02
CA ARG A 205 -2.16 1.67 -16.39
C ARG A 205 -0.70 1.69 -16.89
N PRO A 206 0.04 0.55 -16.84
CA PRO A 206 1.47 0.51 -17.20
C PRO A 206 1.75 0.96 -18.63
N HIS A 207 0.79 0.77 -19.55
CA HIS A 207 0.91 1.20 -20.95
C HIS A 207 1.08 2.73 -21.09
N LEU A 208 0.51 3.54 -20.18
CA LEU A 208 0.66 4.99 -20.22
C LEU A 208 2.07 5.46 -19.86
N PHE A 209 2.81 4.69 -19.07
CA PHE A 209 4.23 4.97 -18.86
C PHE A 209 5.07 4.65 -20.11
N LEU A 210 4.69 3.62 -20.88
CA LEU A 210 5.32 3.34 -22.17
C LEU A 210 5.06 4.47 -23.16
N ASP A 211 3.81 4.99 -23.22
CA ASP A 211 3.46 6.14 -24.06
C ASP A 211 4.30 7.38 -23.68
N LEU A 212 4.50 7.61 -22.36
CA LEU A 212 5.37 8.70 -21.87
C LEU A 212 6.82 8.50 -22.29
N ALA A 213 7.38 7.29 -22.12
CA ALA A 213 8.77 7.00 -22.48
C ALA A 213 9.05 7.20 -23.98
N GLU A 214 8.12 6.80 -24.86
CA GLU A 214 8.18 7.05 -26.30
C GLU A 214 8.10 8.55 -26.65
N ALA A 215 7.29 9.31 -25.91
CA ALA A 215 7.11 10.76 -26.13
C ALA A 215 8.32 11.60 -25.69
N VAL A 216 9.15 11.10 -24.76
CA VAL A 216 10.34 11.81 -24.24
C VAL A 216 11.64 11.01 -24.51
N PRO A 217 12.05 10.83 -25.77
CA PRO A 217 13.12 9.90 -26.16
C PRO A 217 14.52 10.27 -25.63
N SER A 218 14.71 11.50 -25.17
CA SER A 218 15.95 11.95 -24.54
C SER A 218 16.06 11.58 -23.04
N ALA A 219 14.94 11.22 -22.40
CA ALA A 219 14.93 10.85 -20.99
C ALA A 219 15.34 9.38 -20.80
N ARG A 220 16.11 9.11 -19.77
CA ARG A 220 16.44 7.73 -19.33
C ARG A 220 15.30 7.23 -18.45
N CYS A 221 14.52 6.30 -18.98
CA CYS A 221 13.35 5.74 -18.32
C CYS A 221 13.64 4.38 -17.73
N GLN A 222 13.09 4.11 -16.55
CA GLN A 222 13.20 2.80 -15.90
C GLN A 222 11.84 2.35 -15.39
N MET A 223 11.46 1.10 -15.69
CA MET A 223 10.17 0.52 -15.33
C MET A 223 10.35 -0.77 -14.55
N ILE A 224 9.91 -0.80 -13.30
CA ILE A 224 9.89 -2.01 -12.47
C ILE A 224 8.44 -2.50 -12.41
N CYS A 225 8.17 -3.63 -13.09
CA CYS A 225 6.82 -4.12 -13.36
C CYS A 225 6.66 -5.62 -13.05
N PRO A 226 6.51 -6.01 -11.78
CA PRO A 226 6.24 -7.40 -11.41
C PRO A 226 4.93 -7.91 -12.02
N CYS A 227 4.97 -9.15 -12.54
CA CYS A 227 3.82 -9.81 -13.13
C CYS A 227 2.75 -10.08 -12.07
N GLU A 228 1.51 -9.66 -12.36
CA GLU A 228 0.31 -10.03 -11.63
C GLU A 228 -0.80 -10.47 -12.58
N ASP A 229 -1.10 -9.70 -13.60
CA ASP A 229 -1.92 -10.10 -14.76
C ASP A 229 -0.96 -10.51 -15.88
N LEU A 230 -0.91 -11.81 -16.18
CA LEU A 230 0.04 -12.38 -17.15
C LEU A 230 -0.17 -11.84 -18.55
N ALA A 231 -1.41 -11.72 -19.02
CA ALA A 231 -1.70 -11.28 -20.39
C ALA A 231 -1.32 -9.79 -20.57
N LEU A 232 -1.65 -8.95 -19.60
CA LEU A 232 -1.24 -7.55 -19.57
C LEU A 232 0.28 -7.43 -19.51
N TRP A 233 0.91 -8.21 -18.64
CA TRP A 233 2.36 -8.16 -18.41
C TRP A 233 3.16 -8.55 -19.66
N GLU A 234 2.76 -9.62 -20.36
CA GLU A 234 3.41 -10.03 -21.61
C GLU A 234 3.30 -8.94 -22.69
N SER A 235 2.13 -8.29 -22.80
CA SER A 235 1.92 -7.17 -23.71
C SER A 235 2.80 -5.97 -23.38
N VAL A 236 2.84 -5.57 -22.09
CA VAL A 236 3.67 -4.47 -21.59
C VAL A 236 5.15 -4.75 -21.81
N LYS A 237 5.64 -5.93 -21.42
CA LYS A 237 7.03 -6.34 -21.59
C LYS A 237 7.44 -6.33 -23.05
N LYS A 238 6.63 -6.90 -23.94
CA LYS A 238 6.92 -6.94 -25.38
C LYS A 238 7.09 -5.53 -25.95
N ARG A 239 6.22 -4.58 -25.59
CA ARG A 239 6.34 -3.18 -26.04
C ARG A 239 7.52 -2.47 -25.39
N ALA A 240 7.73 -2.65 -24.08
CA ALA A 240 8.84 -2.02 -23.37
C ALA A 240 10.21 -2.34 -23.98
N LEU A 241 10.41 -3.58 -24.42
CA LEU A 241 11.65 -4.02 -25.07
C LEU A 241 11.92 -3.37 -26.44
N THR A 242 10.95 -2.68 -27.05
CA THR A 242 11.11 -1.93 -28.31
C THR A 242 11.45 -0.45 -28.10
N ILE A 243 11.37 0.05 -26.87
CA ILE A 243 11.58 1.46 -26.50
C ILE A 243 13.05 1.65 -26.11
N SER A 244 13.82 2.34 -26.92
CA SER A 244 15.29 2.41 -26.81
C SER A 244 15.81 3.14 -25.57
N ASN A 245 15.03 4.06 -25.00
CA ASN A 245 15.37 4.84 -23.80
C ASN A 245 14.76 4.27 -22.51
N LEU A 246 14.19 3.04 -22.55
CA LEU A 246 13.54 2.40 -21.41
C LEU A 246 14.24 1.10 -21.00
N GLU A 247 14.63 1.03 -19.74
CA GLU A 247 15.04 -0.21 -19.09
C GLU A 247 13.84 -0.86 -18.40
N PHE A 248 13.49 -2.08 -18.82
CA PHE A 248 12.40 -2.87 -18.23
C PHE A 248 12.96 -3.89 -17.24
N ILE A 249 12.51 -3.81 -15.98
CA ILE A 249 12.91 -4.69 -14.88
C ILE A 249 11.68 -5.46 -14.42
N GLU A 250 11.73 -6.79 -14.54
CA GLU A 250 10.57 -7.65 -14.22
C GLU A 250 10.24 -7.63 -12.72
N ARG A 251 11.27 -7.58 -11.88
CA ARG A 251 11.11 -7.60 -10.41
C ARG A 251 12.37 -7.16 -9.70
N VAL A 252 12.17 -6.45 -8.59
CA VAL A 252 13.21 -6.12 -7.62
C VAL A 252 12.75 -6.59 -6.23
N PRO A 253 13.61 -7.22 -5.42
CA PRO A 253 13.30 -7.52 -4.02
C PRO A 253 12.97 -6.24 -3.26
N TYR A 254 11.96 -6.30 -2.37
CA TYR A 254 11.47 -5.10 -1.70
C TYR A 254 12.54 -4.33 -0.92
N HIS A 255 13.49 -5.04 -0.29
CA HIS A 255 14.57 -4.40 0.47
C HIS A 255 15.61 -3.66 -0.41
N GLN A 256 15.61 -3.88 -1.73
CA GLN A 256 16.48 -3.22 -2.70
C GLN A 256 15.78 -2.10 -3.48
N ILE A 257 14.45 -2.03 -3.40
CA ILE A 257 13.65 -1.11 -4.23
C ILE A 257 14.00 0.36 -3.97
N GLN A 258 14.41 0.71 -2.74
CA GLN A 258 14.74 2.08 -2.38
C GLN A 258 15.93 2.65 -3.19
N GLU A 259 16.88 1.81 -3.60
CA GLU A 259 18.03 2.20 -4.41
C GLU A 259 17.60 2.74 -5.78
N TYR A 260 16.52 2.21 -6.35
CA TYR A 260 15.95 2.68 -7.61
C TYR A 260 15.28 4.05 -7.48
N TYR A 261 14.57 4.28 -6.38
CA TYR A 261 14.04 5.62 -6.08
C TYR A 261 15.17 6.62 -5.83
N ASP A 262 16.22 6.22 -5.11
CA ASP A 262 17.39 7.07 -4.86
C ASP A 262 18.09 7.49 -6.17
N ALA A 263 18.13 6.60 -7.16
CA ALA A 263 18.73 6.86 -8.47
C ALA A 263 17.83 7.69 -9.41
N ALA A 264 16.53 7.87 -9.11
CA ALA A 264 15.58 8.52 -9.99
C ALA A 264 15.39 10.00 -9.69
N GLN A 265 15.24 10.84 -10.73
CA GLN A 265 14.89 12.25 -10.59
C GLN A 265 13.40 12.44 -10.33
N ILE A 266 12.56 11.74 -11.09
CA ILE A 266 11.10 11.85 -11.08
C ILE A 266 10.50 10.45 -10.97
N PHE A 267 9.59 10.26 -10.01
CA PHE A 267 8.74 9.08 -9.94
C PHE A 267 7.42 9.36 -10.64
N VAL A 268 7.03 8.49 -11.56
CA VAL A 268 5.81 8.60 -12.35
C VAL A 268 4.73 7.66 -11.83
N ASN A 269 3.53 8.19 -11.54
CA ASN A 269 2.36 7.40 -11.19
C ASN A 269 1.27 7.54 -12.27
N THR A 270 0.87 6.42 -12.86
CA THR A 270 -0.18 6.37 -13.88
C THR A 270 -1.48 5.72 -13.39
N SER A 271 -1.59 5.42 -12.09
CA SER A 271 -2.73 4.71 -11.50
C SER A 271 -4.04 5.49 -11.68
N THR A 272 -5.14 4.75 -11.84
CA THR A 272 -6.49 5.33 -11.89
C THR A 272 -6.92 5.86 -10.52
N TYR A 273 -6.64 5.11 -9.47
CA TYR A 273 -6.89 5.48 -8.08
C TYR A 273 -5.94 4.70 -7.14
N GLU A 274 -5.70 5.28 -5.98
CA GLU A 274 -4.95 4.69 -4.86
C GLU A 274 -5.56 5.24 -3.56
N GLY A 275 -5.25 4.60 -2.42
CA GLY A 275 -5.40 5.24 -1.13
C GLY A 275 -4.24 6.20 -0.89
N PHE A 276 -3.27 5.82 -0.05
CA PHE A 276 -1.99 6.54 0.04
C PHE A 276 -0.87 5.64 -0.54
N PRO A 277 -0.29 6.00 -1.73
CA PRO A 277 0.69 5.12 -2.37
C PRO A 277 2.00 5.01 -1.57
N ASN A 278 2.41 3.79 -1.21
CA ASN A 278 3.73 3.57 -0.60
C ASN A 278 4.88 4.03 -1.53
N SER A 279 4.66 4.02 -2.83
CA SER A 279 5.62 4.53 -3.82
C SER A 279 5.87 6.04 -3.67
N PHE A 280 4.87 6.84 -3.23
CA PHE A 280 5.05 8.26 -2.93
C PHE A 280 5.93 8.45 -1.68
N ILE A 281 5.72 7.58 -0.68
CA ILE A 281 6.58 7.56 0.52
C ILE A 281 8.04 7.25 0.15
N GLN A 282 8.25 6.20 -0.67
CA GLN A 282 9.58 5.80 -1.12
C GLN A 282 10.24 6.89 -1.96
N ALA A 283 9.49 7.54 -2.86
CA ALA A 283 9.96 8.67 -3.63
C ALA A 283 10.36 9.86 -2.73
N GLY A 284 9.56 10.17 -1.71
CA GLY A 284 9.86 11.23 -0.74
C GLY A 284 11.10 10.93 0.09
N LEU A 285 11.25 9.70 0.59
CA LEU A 285 12.47 9.23 1.27
C LEU A 285 13.72 9.39 0.40
N ALA A 286 13.59 9.22 -0.91
CA ALA A 286 14.66 9.39 -1.88
C ALA A 286 14.89 10.86 -2.31
N GLY A 287 14.00 11.78 -1.93
CA GLY A 287 13.97 13.12 -2.51
C GLY A 287 13.82 13.05 -4.03
N THR A 288 12.84 12.30 -4.48
CA THR A 288 12.48 12.12 -5.89
C THR A 288 11.17 12.87 -6.12
N ALA A 289 11.11 13.72 -7.15
CA ALA A 289 9.92 14.49 -7.48
C ALA A 289 8.78 13.57 -7.94
N LEU A 290 7.54 14.02 -7.78
CA LEU A 290 6.36 13.27 -8.22
C LEU A 290 5.83 13.81 -9.55
N LEU A 291 5.51 12.91 -10.47
CA LEU A 291 4.71 13.21 -11.65
C LEU A 291 3.52 12.25 -11.65
N SER A 292 2.35 12.72 -11.23
CA SER A 292 1.16 11.90 -11.10
C SER A 292 0.15 12.23 -12.18
N LEU A 293 -0.37 11.19 -12.84
CA LEU A 293 -1.40 11.39 -13.84
C LEU A 293 -2.73 11.82 -13.19
N ARG A 294 -3.10 11.20 -12.06
CA ARG A 294 -4.40 11.45 -11.41
C ARG A 294 -4.36 11.39 -9.88
N VAL A 295 -3.51 10.56 -9.32
CA VAL A 295 -3.49 10.27 -7.87
C VAL A 295 -2.82 11.42 -7.12
N ASP A 296 -3.54 12.03 -6.19
CA ASP A 296 -3.05 13.08 -5.29
C ASP A 296 -3.78 13.01 -3.95
N PRO A 297 -3.39 12.05 -3.06
CA PRO A 297 -4.07 11.88 -1.78
C PRO A 297 -3.92 13.13 -0.92
N ASP A 298 -5.04 13.63 -0.38
CA ASP A 298 -5.12 14.83 0.45
C ASP A 298 -4.54 16.11 -0.21
N GLY A 299 -4.41 16.16 -1.55
CA GLY A 299 -3.82 17.31 -2.27
C GLY A 299 -2.33 17.51 -1.99
N MET A 300 -1.59 16.45 -1.63
CA MET A 300 -0.20 16.54 -1.16
C MET A 300 0.75 17.13 -2.20
N ILE A 301 0.50 16.88 -3.50
CA ILE A 301 1.36 17.38 -4.57
C ILE A 301 1.36 18.90 -4.58
N GLY A 302 0.17 19.50 -4.51
CA GLY A 302 0.03 20.97 -4.42
C GLY A 302 0.49 21.54 -3.08
N LEU A 303 0.12 20.88 -1.97
CA LEU A 303 0.41 21.36 -0.61
C LEU A 303 1.92 21.46 -0.33
N PHE A 304 2.69 20.48 -0.78
CA PHE A 304 4.14 20.42 -0.55
C PHE A 304 4.96 20.90 -1.74
N HIS A 305 4.33 21.28 -2.85
CA HIS A 305 5.03 21.53 -4.12
C HIS A 305 5.92 20.34 -4.52
N SER A 306 5.43 19.11 -4.32
CA SER A 306 6.22 17.88 -4.44
C SER A 306 6.32 17.35 -5.87
N GLY A 307 5.73 18.05 -6.86
CA GLY A 307 5.71 17.63 -8.25
C GLY A 307 4.57 18.21 -9.07
N ILE A 308 4.15 17.48 -10.10
CA ILE A 308 3.08 17.89 -11.01
C ILE A 308 1.95 16.85 -11.01
N LEU A 309 0.70 17.33 -10.90
CA LEU A 309 -0.52 16.53 -11.12
C LEU A 309 -1.07 16.86 -12.51
N ALA A 310 -1.15 15.85 -13.39
CA ALA A 310 -1.55 16.02 -14.78
C ALA A 310 -3.08 16.00 -15.04
N GLY A 311 -3.90 15.75 -13.99
CA GLY A 311 -5.36 15.82 -14.10
C GLY A 311 -6.00 14.77 -15.02
N ASP A 312 -5.38 13.58 -15.12
CA ASP A 312 -5.77 12.44 -16.00
C ASP A 312 -5.60 12.75 -17.50
N ASP A 313 -4.74 13.73 -17.85
CA ASP A 313 -4.42 14.09 -19.23
C ASP A 313 -2.98 13.69 -19.58
N MET A 314 -2.81 12.82 -20.57
CA MET A 314 -1.50 12.37 -21.06
C MET A 314 -0.64 13.49 -21.63
N LYS A 315 -1.25 14.52 -22.26
CA LYS A 315 -0.49 15.67 -22.81
C LYS A 315 0.12 16.47 -21.67
N GLU A 316 -0.63 16.70 -20.60
CA GLU A 316 -0.12 17.39 -19.41
C GLU A 316 0.90 16.52 -18.65
N LEU A 317 0.80 15.20 -18.67
CA LEU A 317 1.80 14.28 -18.12
C LEU A 317 3.14 14.40 -18.88
N ILE A 318 3.10 14.36 -20.21
CA ILE A 318 4.29 14.51 -21.08
C ILE A 318 4.92 15.89 -20.86
N LYS A 319 4.13 16.95 -20.95
CA LYS A 319 4.57 18.34 -20.72
C LYS A 319 5.14 18.53 -19.31
N GLY A 320 4.57 17.87 -18.31
CA GLY A 320 5.07 17.86 -16.93
C GLY A 320 6.47 17.26 -16.84
N ALA A 321 6.69 16.10 -17.49
CA ALA A 321 8.01 15.46 -17.56
C ALA A 321 9.04 16.39 -18.25
N GLU A 322 8.74 16.91 -19.43
CA GLU A 322 9.60 17.83 -20.18
C GLU A 322 9.91 19.10 -19.36
N THR A 323 8.90 19.66 -18.70
CA THR A 323 9.05 20.87 -17.88
C THR A 323 9.98 20.65 -16.71
N MET A 324 9.80 19.57 -15.93
CA MET A 324 10.67 19.29 -14.80
C MET A 324 12.11 18.94 -15.23
N LEU A 325 12.26 18.19 -16.32
CA LEU A 325 13.60 17.81 -16.81
C LEU A 325 14.36 19.00 -17.44
N SER A 326 13.66 19.99 -17.99
CA SER A 326 14.28 21.18 -18.58
C SER A 326 14.50 22.33 -17.61
N ARG A 327 13.94 22.28 -16.39
CA ARG A 327 14.03 23.33 -15.37
C ARG A 327 14.56 22.75 -14.06
N PRO A 328 15.89 22.76 -13.85
CA PRO A 328 16.52 22.20 -12.65
C PRO A 328 15.98 22.79 -11.33
N GLU A 329 15.68 24.07 -11.31
CA GLU A 329 15.13 24.75 -10.11
C GLU A 329 13.74 24.24 -9.72
N LEU A 330 12.87 23.96 -10.70
CA LEU A 330 11.55 23.39 -10.45
C LEU A 330 11.64 21.94 -9.98
N LEU A 331 12.56 21.19 -10.58
CA LEU A 331 12.81 19.80 -10.19
C LEU A 331 13.34 19.72 -8.74
N ASP A 332 14.30 20.57 -8.38
CA ASP A 332 14.88 20.65 -7.04
C ASP A 332 13.80 21.05 -6.00
N GLU A 333 12.98 22.05 -6.30
CA GLU A 333 11.84 22.43 -5.45
C GLU A 333 10.90 21.24 -5.21
N ALA A 334 10.54 20.50 -6.27
CA ALA A 334 9.66 19.34 -6.18
C ALA A 334 10.28 18.20 -5.37
N GLN A 335 11.57 17.95 -5.52
CA GLN A 335 12.32 16.95 -4.77
C GLN A 335 12.36 17.30 -3.28
N GLN A 336 12.64 18.55 -2.94
CA GLN A 336 12.63 19.04 -1.56
C GLN A 336 11.21 19.00 -0.98
N GLY A 337 10.19 19.38 -1.78
CA GLY A 337 8.79 19.32 -1.39
C GLY A 337 8.34 17.93 -1.01
N ASN A 338 8.71 16.92 -1.80
CA ASN A 338 8.37 15.53 -1.49
C ASN A 338 9.12 15.00 -0.25
N ALA A 339 10.35 15.42 -0.02
CA ALA A 339 11.08 15.10 1.21
C ALA A 339 10.42 15.75 2.45
N ARG A 340 10.01 17.02 2.35
CA ARG A 340 9.26 17.70 3.45
C ARG A 340 7.95 16.99 3.78
N MET A 341 7.22 16.48 2.79
CA MET A 341 6.00 15.71 3.03
C MET A 341 6.28 14.49 3.93
N VAL A 342 7.37 13.77 3.67
CA VAL A 342 7.77 12.63 4.50
C VAL A 342 8.09 13.09 5.91
N ASP A 343 8.91 14.12 6.08
CA ASP A 343 9.35 14.61 7.39
C ASP A 343 8.17 15.15 8.24
N GLU A 344 7.19 15.81 7.61
CA GLU A 344 6.07 16.42 8.33
C GLU A 344 4.91 15.45 8.61
N TRP A 345 4.63 14.53 7.66
CA TRP A 345 3.45 13.68 7.75
C TRP A 345 3.71 12.30 8.32
N LEU A 346 4.93 11.76 8.14
CA LEU A 346 5.18 10.33 8.31
C LEU A 346 6.11 10.06 9.51
N ASP A 347 5.71 10.54 10.66
CA ASP A 347 6.33 10.21 11.93
C ASP A 347 5.75 8.88 12.46
N ASN A 348 6.58 7.84 12.56
CA ASN A 348 6.13 6.50 12.96
C ASN A 348 5.58 6.48 14.39
N GLU A 349 6.25 7.14 15.33
CA GLU A 349 5.82 7.17 16.72
C GLU A 349 4.46 7.84 16.86
N ARG A 350 4.32 9.06 16.33
CA ARG A 350 3.06 9.80 16.33
C ARG A 350 1.92 9.02 15.66
N ASN A 351 2.15 8.49 14.46
CA ASN A 351 1.10 7.78 13.72
C ASN A 351 0.72 6.45 14.39
N THR A 352 1.65 5.75 15.02
CA THR A 352 1.37 4.56 15.83
C THR A 352 0.55 4.89 17.08
N HIS A 353 0.84 6.01 17.75
CA HIS A 353 0.04 6.46 18.91
C HIS A 353 -1.38 6.84 18.50
N ILE A 354 -1.57 7.58 17.38
CA ILE A 354 -2.90 7.91 16.87
C ILE A 354 -3.69 6.63 16.53
N PHE A 355 -3.06 5.64 15.91
CA PHE A 355 -3.71 4.34 15.67
C PHE A 355 -4.17 3.68 16.98
N LEU A 356 -3.33 3.67 18.03
CA LEU A 356 -3.69 3.10 19.34
C LEU A 356 -4.84 3.85 20.02
N GLU A 357 -4.89 5.18 19.91
CA GLU A 357 -5.98 5.99 20.43
C GLU A 357 -7.33 5.62 19.80
N GLY A 358 -7.32 5.28 18.52
CA GLY A 358 -8.51 4.80 17.81
C GLY A 358 -9.03 3.43 18.27
N LEU A 359 -8.22 2.65 18.99
CA LEU A 359 -8.63 1.36 19.57
C LEU A 359 -9.14 1.48 21.01
N THR A 360 -9.00 2.60 21.67
CA THR A 360 -9.46 2.83 23.05
C THR A 360 -10.82 3.49 23.11
#